data_9d94c0db5eef594895c97130df26096c
#
_entry.id   9d94c0db5eef594895c97130df26096c
#
_cell.length_a   1.000
_cell.length_b   1.000
_cell.length_c   1.000
_cell.angle_alpha   90.00
_cell.angle_beta   90.00
_cell.angle_gamma   90.00
#
_symmetry.space_group_name_H-M   'P 1'
#
loop_
_entity.id
_entity.type
_entity.pdbx_description
1 polymer ?
#
loop_
_entity_poly.entity_id
_entity_poly.type
_entity_poly.pdbx_seq_one_letter_code
_entity_poly.pdbx_strand_id
1 'polypeptide(L)'
;MIKLTNYAKTAGXAAKIEPGALSNILQSIPKMNDENLLVGIDTSDDGAVYKLSDDIALIQTLDFFTPVVDDPYTFGQIAAANSLSDVYAMGGDPKVALNIVCFPNCLDKKILGEILRGGADKVLEAGAVVIGGHSVQDDEPKYGLSVSGTVHPDKILKNCGSKEDDVLILTKPLGTGIINTAGKGEIASKEAMEEGIKWMALLNKYAGEVVRKYNLTACTDITGFGLMGHLNEMAEGSDMSYEIYKECIPYIKEAKEYANMGLTPVGAHQNREYIKGKYNLENVEKWLEDILFDPQTSGGLLVSCNEKEGLNIMNEFKEKNIEAWIIGRCVKKGNYNIIVK
;
A
#
# COMPACT_ATOMS: atom_id res chain seq x y z
N MET A 1 15.84 -21.71 -14.85
CA MET A 1 14.61 -21.18 -14.22
C MET A 1 14.27 -19.85 -14.91
N ILE A 2 13.01 -19.66 -15.27
CA ILE A 2 12.57 -18.42 -15.94
C ILE A 2 12.55 -17.30 -14.88
N LYS A 3 13.09 -16.14 -15.24
CA LYS A 3 13.06 -14.94 -14.38
C LYS A 3 11.90 -14.08 -14.84
N LEU A 4 10.78 -14.14 -14.11
CA LEU A 4 9.57 -13.37 -14.43
C LEU A 4 9.85 -11.87 -14.44
N THR A 5 10.73 -11.40 -13.56
CA THR A 5 11.06 -9.96 -13.47
C THR A 5 11.71 -9.43 -14.75
N ASN A 6 12.33 -10.32 -15.57
CA ASN A 6 12.93 -9.91 -16.84
C ASN A 6 11.88 -9.57 -17.92
N TYR A 7 10.63 -9.98 -17.72
CA TYR A 7 9.54 -9.67 -18.64
C TYR A 7 8.83 -8.36 -18.26
N ALA A 8 9.28 -7.69 -17.19
CA ALA A 8 8.67 -6.46 -16.70
C ALA A 8 9.64 -5.28 -16.88
N LYS A 9 9.17 -4.17 -17.44
CA LYS A 9 9.97 -2.94 -17.58
C LYS A 9 10.21 -2.33 -16.19
N THR A 10 9.13 -2.22 -15.40
CA THR A 10 9.17 -1.77 -14.00
C THR A 10 8.42 -2.80 -13.15
N ALA A 11 8.73 -2.87 -11.87
CA ALA A 11 8.19 -3.91 -10.99
C ALA A 11 7.24 -3.34 -9.94
N GLY A 12 6.16 -4.03 -9.72
CA GLY A 12 5.23 -3.75 -8.64
C GLY A 12 4.58 -2.36 -8.70
N UNK A 13 4.38 -1.72 -7.70
CA UNK A 13 3.82 -0.60 -7.59
C UNK A 13 4.47 0.46 -8.15
N ALA A 14 5.80 0.32 -8.26
CA ALA A 14 6.58 1.31 -9.01
C ALA A 14 6.16 1.48 -10.49
N ALA A 15 5.34 0.59 -10.98
CA ALA A 15 4.83 0.63 -12.36
C ALA A 15 3.58 1.52 -12.52
N LYS A 16 3.07 2.13 -11.46
CA LYS A 16 1.88 3.00 -11.52
C LYS A 16 2.16 4.26 -12.36
N ILE A 17 1.10 4.78 -12.98
CA ILE A 17 1.16 6.07 -13.68
C ILE A 17 1.47 7.15 -12.65
N GLU A 18 2.31 8.10 -13.04
CA GLU A 18 2.71 9.23 -12.20
C GLU A 18 1.47 9.94 -11.61
N PRO A 19 1.43 10.19 -10.27
CA PRO A 19 0.23 10.75 -9.62
C PRO A 19 -0.26 12.07 -10.22
N GLY A 20 0.65 12.97 -10.56
CA GLY A 20 0.28 14.28 -11.15
C GLY A 20 -0.41 14.12 -12.50
N ALA A 21 0.11 13.24 -13.35
CA ALA A 21 -0.49 12.97 -14.66
C ALA A 21 -1.87 12.34 -14.50
N LEU A 22 -1.99 11.37 -13.60
CA LEU A 22 -3.27 10.69 -13.35
C LEU A 22 -4.33 11.67 -12.82
N SER A 23 -3.95 12.51 -11.86
CA SER A 23 -4.85 13.51 -11.28
C SER A 23 -5.43 14.44 -12.37
N ASN A 24 -4.56 14.92 -13.26
CA ASN A 24 -4.99 15.80 -14.37
C ASN A 24 -5.98 15.09 -15.31
N ILE A 25 -5.74 13.81 -15.60
CA ILE A 25 -6.64 13.02 -16.46
C ILE A 25 -8.00 12.86 -15.78
N LEU A 26 -8.00 12.51 -14.50
CA LEU A 26 -9.24 12.25 -13.75
C LEU A 26 -10.11 13.51 -13.63
N GLN A 27 -9.52 14.70 -13.59
CA GLN A 27 -10.27 15.97 -13.58
C GLN A 27 -11.14 16.17 -14.84
N SER A 28 -10.79 15.49 -15.94
CA SER A 28 -11.56 15.59 -17.18
C SER A 28 -12.78 14.66 -17.20
N ILE A 29 -12.91 13.75 -16.24
CA ILE A 29 -14.02 12.82 -16.16
C ILE A 29 -15.23 13.54 -15.55
N PRO A 30 -16.44 13.44 -16.17
CA PRO A 30 -17.63 14.06 -15.57
C PRO A 30 -17.88 13.54 -14.16
N LYS A 31 -18.17 14.44 -13.25
CA LYS A 31 -18.53 14.05 -11.87
C LYS A 31 -19.84 13.29 -11.88
N MET A 32 -19.86 12.18 -11.18
CA MET A 32 -21.04 11.34 -11.02
C MET A 32 -21.53 11.47 -9.59
N ASN A 33 -22.79 11.86 -9.45
CA ASN A 33 -23.40 12.08 -8.14
C ASN A 33 -24.40 10.98 -7.84
N ASP A 34 -24.25 10.35 -6.69
CA ASP A 34 -25.18 9.34 -6.19
C ASP A 34 -25.17 9.45 -4.67
N GLU A 35 -26.35 9.59 -4.06
CA GLU A 35 -26.48 9.74 -2.60
C GLU A 35 -25.92 8.54 -1.82
N ASN A 36 -25.82 7.38 -2.47
CA ASN A 36 -25.28 6.17 -1.86
C ASN A 36 -23.77 6.03 -2.04
N LEU A 37 -23.12 6.91 -2.82
CA LEU A 37 -21.68 6.89 -2.97
C LEU A 37 -21.04 7.59 -1.76
N LEU A 38 -20.54 6.82 -0.81
CA LEU A 38 -19.98 7.34 0.45
C LEU A 38 -18.52 7.75 0.32
N VAL A 39 -17.75 7.03 -0.52
CA VAL A 39 -16.35 7.35 -0.83
C VAL A 39 -16.14 7.09 -2.32
N GLY A 40 -15.63 8.08 -3.04
CA GLY A 40 -15.43 7.98 -4.49
C GLY A 40 -14.10 8.56 -4.95
N ILE A 41 -14.03 8.94 -6.21
CA ILE A 41 -12.79 9.42 -6.86
C ILE A 41 -12.24 10.70 -6.22
N ASP A 42 -13.11 11.54 -5.71
CA ASP A 42 -12.74 12.91 -5.29
C ASP A 42 -11.82 12.96 -4.06
N THR A 43 -11.79 11.90 -3.23
CA THR A 43 -11.05 11.90 -1.96
C THR A 43 -9.72 11.15 -2.01
N SER A 44 -9.43 10.46 -3.11
CA SER A 44 -8.20 9.66 -3.25
C SER A 44 -8.02 8.67 -2.10
N ASP A 45 -9.12 8.10 -1.61
CA ASP A 45 -9.08 7.03 -0.61
C ASP A 45 -8.67 5.70 -1.27
N ASP A 46 -8.33 4.72 -0.45
CA ASP A 46 -7.81 3.42 -0.90
C ASP A 46 -8.84 2.63 -1.71
N GLY A 47 -10.13 2.71 -1.35
CA GLY A 47 -11.20 2.04 -2.10
C GLY A 47 -12.46 2.86 -2.18
N ALA A 48 -13.27 2.60 -3.20
CA ALA A 48 -14.60 3.21 -3.31
C ALA A 48 -15.57 2.53 -2.34
N VAL A 49 -16.49 3.28 -1.77
CA VAL A 49 -17.51 2.73 -0.85
C VAL A 49 -18.90 3.18 -1.30
N TYR A 50 -19.77 2.21 -1.54
CA TYR A 50 -21.13 2.45 -2.00
C TYR A 50 -22.13 1.80 -1.03
N LYS A 51 -23.07 2.59 -0.51
CA LYS A 51 -24.09 2.13 0.44
C LYS A 51 -25.10 1.24 -0.26
N LEU A 52 -25.30 0.02 0.24
CA LEU A 52 -26.31 -0.93 -0.28
C LEU A 52 -27.55 -0.94 0.61
N SER A 53 -27.39 -0.74 1.92
CA SER A 53 -28.46 -0.67 2.90
C SER A 53 -27.98 0.15 4.10
N ASP A 54 -28.82 0.28 5.11
CA ASP A 54 -28.42 1.01 6.31
C ASP A 54 -27.31 0.32 7.10
N ASP A 55 -27.15 -0.99 6.93
CA ASP A 55 -26.16 -1.78 7.67
C ASP A 55 -24.98 -2.23 6.80
N ILE A 56 -25.07 -2.11 5.47
CA ILE A 56 -24.07 -2.69 4.55
C ILE A 56 -23.63 -1.66 3.52
N ALA A 57 -22.34 -1.41 3.45
CA ALA A 57 -21.71 -0.70 2.34
C ALA A 57 -20.74 -1.65 1.63
N LEU A 58 -20.71 -1.54 0.31
CA LEU A 58 -19.80 -2.29 -0.55
C LEU A 58 -18.50 -1.50 -0.69
N ILE A 59 -17.38 -2.15 -0.43
CA ILE A 59 -16.06 -1.62 -0.77
C ILE A 59 -15.64 -2.27 -2.08
N GLN A 60 -15.22 -1.46 -3.05
CA GLN A 60 -14.79 -1.95 -4.35
C GLN A 60 -13.42 -1.36 -4.67
N THR A 61 -12.46 -2.23 -4.97
CA THR A 61 -11.12 -1.83 -5.37
C THR A 61 -10.57 -2.78 -6.43
N LEU A 62 -9.51 -2.35 -7.11
CA LEU A 62 -8.72 -3.26 -7.93
C LEU A 62 -7.26 -2.77 -7.97
N ASP A 63 -6.35 -3.71 -7.99
CA ASP A 63 -4.94 -3.41 -8.15
C ASP A 63 -4.26 -4.59 -8.85
N PHE A 64 -3.35 -4.29 -9.77
CA PHE A 64 -2.59 -5.31 -10.49
C PHE A 64 -1.28 -4.69 -10.95
N PHE A 65 -0.25 -5.51 -11.07
CA PHE A 65 1.06 -5.02 -11.45
C PHE A 65 1.93 -6.13 -12.05
N THR A 66 3.11 -5.74 -12.50
CA THR A 66 4.13 -6.60 -13.08
C THR A 66 4.91 -7.33 -11.98
N PRO A 67 5.56 -8.46 -12.30
CA PRO A 67 6.28 -9.25 -11.29
C PRO A 67 7.33 -8.46 -10.50
N VAL A 68 7.32 -8.67 -9.19
CA VAL A 68 8.32 -8.13 -8.25
C VAL A 68 9.32 -9.20 -7.82
N VAL A 69 8.97 -10.48 -8.04
CA VAL A 69 9.83 -11.64 -7.74
C VAL A 69 9.73 -12.63 -8.89
N ASP A 70 10.70 -13.54 -8.97
CA ASP A 70 10.78 -14.50 -10.07
C ASP A 70 9.93 -15.77 -9.83
N ASP A 71 9.69 -16.14 -8.58
CA ASP A 71 8.87 -17.31 -8.26
C ASP A 71 7.38 -16.99 -8.53
N PRO A 72 6.74 -17.70 -9.46
CA PRO A 72 5.36 -17.38 -9.86
C PRO A 72 4.35 -17.48 -8.71
N TYR A 73 4.47 -18.51 -7.88
CA TYR A 73 3.55 -18.67 -6.74
C TYR A 73 3.68 -17.50 -5.76
N THR A 74 4.91 -17.13 -5.42
CA THR A 74 5.17 -15.99 -4.52
C THR A 74 4.68 -14.67 -5.13
N PHE A 75 4.88 -14.46 -6.45
CA PHE A 75 4.34 -13.27 -7.13
C PHE A 75 2.82 -13.23 -7.00
N GLY A 76 2.16 -14.35 -7.19
CA GLY A 76 0.70 -14.44 -7.01
C GLY A 76 0.27 -14.05 -5.59
N GLN A 77 0.99 -14.53 -4.58
CA GLN A 77 0.70 -14.19 -3.18
C GLN A 77 0.86 -12.69 -2.92
N ILE A 78 1.95 -12.09 -3.40
CA ILE A 78 2.23 -10.66 -3.19
C ILE A 78 1.18 -9.80 -3.86
N ALA A 79 0.84 -10.12 -5.12
CA ALA A 79 -0.14 -9.35 -5.87
C ALA A 79 -1.53 -9.42 -5.21
N ALA A 80 -1.93 -10.59 -4.74
CA ALA A 80 -3.20 -10.74 -4.03
C ALA A 80 -3.19 -10.01 -2.68
N ALA A 81 -2.10 -10.11 -1.90
CA ALA A 81 -1.97 -9.40 -0.63
C ALA A 81 -2.13 -7.89 -0.83
N ASN A 82 -1.50 -7.37 -1.89
CA ASN A 82 -1.62 -5.95 -2.24
C ASN A 82 -3.06 -5.57 -2.62
N SER A 83 -3.71 -6.37 -3.45
CA SER A 83 -5.08 -6.08 -3.92
C SER A 83 -6.12 -6.13 -2.79
N LEU A 84 -5.90 -7.00 -1.79
CA LEU A 84 -6.79 -7.14 -0.64
C LEU A 84 -6.63 -6.00 0.37
N SER A 85 -5.49 -5.32 0.36
CA SER A 85 -5.09 -4.35 1.38
C SER A 85 -6.05 -3.17 1.47
N ASP A 86 -6.49 -2.64 0.35
CA ASP A 86 -7.41 -1.48 0.33
C ASP A 86 -8.67 -1.74 1.15
N VAL A 87 -9.19 -2.97 1.11
CA VAL A 87 -10.40 -3.32 1.87
C VAL A 87 -10.12 -3.19 3.37
N TYR A 88 -8.95 -3.64 3.84
CA TYR A 88 -8.57 -3.50 5.24
C TYR A 88 -8.35 -2.04 5.62
N ALA A 89 -7.73 -1.26 4.73
CA ALA A 89 -7.50 0.17 4.96
C ALA A 89 -8.81 0.94 5.13
N MET A 90 -9.87 0.49 4.42
CA MET A 90 -11.22 1.08 4.52
C MET A 90 -12.04 0.54 5.71
N GLY A 91 -11.45 -0.35 6.52
CA GLY A 91 -12.10 -0.91 7.71
C GLY A 91 -13.00 -2.11 7.45
N GLY A 92 -12.95 -2.68 6.25
CA GLY A 92 -13.86 -3.75 5.84
C GLY A 92 -13.27 -5.15 5.84
N ASP A 93 -14.09 -6.08 5.39
CA ASP A 93 -13.75 -7.49 5.21
C ASP A 93 -13.88 -7.86 3.73
N PRO A 94 -12.82 -8.37 3.08
CA PRO A 94 -12.95 -8.89 1.72
C PRO A 94 -13.95 -10.05 1.66
N LYS A 95 -14.72 -10.12 0.60
CA LYS A 95 -15.72 -11.18 0.40
C LYS A 95 -15.47 -11.98 -0.87
N VAL A 96 -15.29 -11.30 -2.00
CA VAL A 96 -15.07 -11.97 -3.29
C VAL A 96 -13.95 -11.26 -4.06
N ALA A 97 -13.26 -12.02 -4.90
CA ALA A 97 -12.19 -11.49 -5.75
C ALA A 97 -12.31 -12.04 -7.17
N LEU A 98 -12.00 -11.17 -8.14
CA LEU A 98 -11.87 -11.54 -9.55
C LEU A 98 -10.41 -11.40 -9.96
N ASN A 99 -9.85 -12.41 -10.62
CA ASN A 99 -8.48 -12.36 -11.15
C ASN A 99 -8.39 -11.38 -12.33
N ILE A 100 -7.35 -10.57 -12.34
CA ILE A 100 -6.97 -9.72 -13.50
C ILE A 100 -5.63 -10.26 -13.98
N VAL A 101 -5.59 -10.68 -15.26
CA VAL A 101 -4.42 -11.36 -15.82
C VAL A 101 -4.04 -10.75 -17.17
N CYS A 102 -2.78 -10.34 -17.32
CA CYS A 102 -2.13 -10.14 -18.61
C CYS A 102 -0.97 -11.12 -18.67
N PHE A 103 -0.84 -11.91 -19.76
CA PHE A 103 0.16 -12.97 -19.74
C PHE A 103 0.76 -13.22 -21.13
N PRO A 104 2.12 -13.30 -21.22
CA PRO A 104 2.78 -13.53 -22.50
C PRO A 104 2.50 -14.91 -23.07
N ASN A 105 2.21 -14.96 -24.37
CA ASN A 105 1.93 -16.22 -25.05
C ASN A 105 3.16 -17.14 -25.14
N CYS A 106 4.36 -16.55 -25.08
CA CYS A 106 5.61 -17.30 -25.15
C CYS A 106 5.96 -18.04 -23.86
N LEU A 107 5.29 -17.73 -22.75
CA LEU A 107 5.55 -18.39 -21.46
C LEU A 107 4.68 -19.63 -21.26
N ASP A 108 5.24 -20.64 -20.60
CA ASP A 108 4.51 -21.86 -20.23
C ASP A 108 3.30 -21.48 -19.35
N LYS A 109 2.12 -21.98 -19.71
CA LYS A 109 0.88 -21.72 -18.97
C LYS A 109 0.91 -22.29 -17.54
N LYS A 110 1.82 -23.23 -17.24
CA LYS A 110 2.03 -23.69 -15.85
C LYS A 110 2.47 -22.56 -14.94
N ILE A 111 3.25 -21.61 -15.49
CA ILE A 111 3.68 -20.42 -14.73
C ILE A 111 2.45 -19.61 -14.30
N LEU A 112 1.52 -19.37 -15.23
CA LEU A 112 0.27 -18.69 -14.89
C LEU A 112 -0.52 -19.47 -13.84
N GLY A 113 -0.58 -20.81 -13.98
CA GLY A 113 -1.24 -21.66 -12.99
C GLY A 113 -0.70 -21.44 -11.57
N GLU A 114 0.64 -21.35 -11.43
CA GLU A 114 1.27 -21.11 -10.13
C GLU A 114 0.96 -19.69 -9.60
N ILE A 115 0.94 -18.67 -10.46
CA ILE A 115 0.55 -17.31 -10.07
C ILE A 115 -0.87 -17.32 -9.50
N LEU A 116 -1.81 -17.92 -10.24
CA LEU A 116 -3.22 -17.98 -9.82
C LEU A 116 -3.38 -18.76 -8.51
N ARG A 117 -2.60 -19.85 -8.34
CA ARG A 117 -2.64 -20.65 -7.10
C ARG A 117 -2.17 -19.82 -5.91
N GLY A 118 -1.05 -19.08 -6.07
CA GLY A 118 -0.55 -18.20 -5.01
C GLY A 118 -1.57 -17.14 -4.62
N GLY A 119 -2.21 -16.52 -5.63
CA GLY A 119 -3.27 -15.54 -5.39
C GLY A 119 -4.48 -16.15 -4.68
N ALA A 120 -4.93 -17.32 -5.13
CA ALA A 120 -6.08 -18.01 -4.52
C ALA A 120 -5.81 -18.37 -3.06
N ASP A 121 -4.59 -18.83 -2.73
CA ASP A 121 -4.23 -19.16 -1.35
C ASP A 121 -4.29 -17.91 -0.44
N LYS A 122 -3.89 -16.75 -0.94
CA LYS A 122 -3.99 -15.49 -0.17
C LYS A 122 -5.44 -15.03 -0.02
N VAL A 123 -6.26 -15.16 -1.05
CA VAL A 123 -7.69 -14.85 -0.96
C VAL A 123 -8.36 -15.75 0.09
N LEU A 124 -8.01 -17.02 0.10
CA LEU A 124 -8.52 -17.98 1.10
C LEU A 124 -8.06 -17.59 2.52
N GLU A 125 -6.79 -17.24 2.68
CA GLU A 125 -6.23 -16.74 3.96
C GLU A 125 -7.00 -15.51 4.45
N ALA A 126 -7.41 -14.64 3.53
CA ALA A 126 -8.21 -13.45 3.84
C ALA A 126 -9.64 -13.79 4.28
N GLY A 127 -10.08 -15.02 4.07
CA GLY A 127 -11.47 -15.44 4.36
C GLY A 127 -12.44 -15.11 3.25
N ALA A 128 -11.91 -14.89 2.04
CA ALA A 128 -12.69 -14.54 0.83
C ALA A 128 -12.60 -15.68 -0.19
N VAL A 129 -13.29 -15.53 -1.31
CA VAL A 129 -13.28 -16.54 -2.38
C VAL A 129 -13.00 -15.90 -3.74
N VAL A 130 -12.25 -16.60 -4.58
CA VAL A 130 -12.06 -16.22 -5.98
C VAL A 130 -13.29 -16.71 -6.76
N ILE A 131 -13.96 -15.80 -7.46
CA ILE A 131 -15.22 -16.12 -8.15
C ILE A 131 -15.12 -16.02 -9.67
N GLY A 132 -13.94 -15.74 -10.22
CA GLY A 132 -13.74 -15.63 -11.66
C GLY A 132 -12.61 -14.68 -11.98
N GLY A 133 -12.72 -14.05 -13.15
CA GLY A 133 -11.71 -13.10 -13.59
C GLY A 133 -11.69 -12.94 -15.11
N HIS A 134 -10.67 -12.21 -15.58
CA HIS A 134 -10.48 -11.98 -17.01
C HIS A 134 -8.99 -12.05 -17.35
N SER A 135 -8.67 -12.55 -18.54
CA SER A 135 -7.28 -12.65 -19.00
C SER A 135 -7.13 -12.09 -20.41
N VAL A 136 -6.01 -11.42 -20.62
CA VAL A 136 -5.63 -10.84 -21.90
C VAL A 136 -4.19 -11.26 -22.22
N GLN A 137 -3.92 -11.51 -23.51
CA GLN A 137 -2.56 -11.77 -23.97
C GLN A 137 -1.81 -10.42 -24.02
N ASP A 138 -0.60 -10.38 -23.45
CA ASP A 138 0.24 -9.18 -23.40
C ASP A 138 1.70 -9.64 -23.34
N ASP A 139 2.62 -8.81 -23.81
CA ASP A 139 4.05 -9.11 -23.78
C ASP A 139 4.61 -9.05 -22.35
N GLU A 140 3.94 -8.32 -21.46
CA GLU A 140 4.36 -8.11 -20.08
C GLU A 140 3.37 -8.80 -19.13
N PRO A 141 3.84 -9.77 -18.32
CA PRO A 141 2.91 -10.39 -17.37
C PRO A 141 2.45 -9.38 -16.32
N LYS A 142 1.16 -9.39 -16.03
CA LYS A 142 0.55 -8.59 -14.97
C LYS A 142 -0.49 -9.44 -14.25
N TYR A 143 -0.56 -9.29 -12.94
CA TYR A 143 -1.52 -10.02 -12.13
C TYR A 143 -1.98 -9.17 -10.96
N GLY A 144 -3.21 -9.36 -10.60
CA GLY A 144 -3.82 -8.78 -9.40
C GLY A 144 -5.28 -9.15 -9.35
N LEU A 145 -6.02 -8.44 -8.51
CA LEU A 145 -7.42 -8.76 -8.25
C LEU A 145 -8.27 -7.50 -8.29
N SER A 146 -9.53 -7.69 -8.70
CA SER A 146 -10.61 -6.78 -8.32
C SER A 146 -11.26 -7.39 -7.10
N VAL A 147 -11.33 -6.64 -5.99
CA VAL A 147 -11.81 -7.15 -4.70
C VAL A 147 -13.07 -6.40 -4.30
N SER A 148 -14.08 -7.14 -3.88
CA SER A 148 -15.28 -6.58 -3.26
C SER A 148 -15.30 -7.01 -1.79
N GLY A 149 -15.48 -6.04 -0.91
CA GLY A 149 -15.60 -6.27 0.53
C GLY A 149 -16.81 -5.55 1.08
N THR A 150 -17.06 -5.72 2.36
CA THR A 150 -18.17 -5.06 3.03
C THR A 150 -17.72 -4.39 4.32
N VAL A 151 -18.43 -3.32 4.69
CA VAL A 151 -18.22 -2.59 5.93
C VAL A 151 -19.58 -2.00 6.34
N HIS A 152 -19.79 -1.80 7.65
CA HIS A 152 -20.96 -1.03 8.11
C HIS A 152 -20.74 0.43 7.71
N PRO A 153 -21.76 1.14 7.16
CA PRO A 153 -21.58 2.54 6.74
C PRO A 153 -21.01 3.47 7.82
N ASP A 154 -21.30 3.21 9.09
CA ASP A 154 -20.82 4.04 10.21
C ASP A 154 -19.38 3.69 10.64
N LYS A 155 -18.78 2.64 10.05
CA LYS A 155 -17.44 2.15 10.45
C LYS A 155 -16.41 2.24 9.34
N ILE A 156 -16.72 3.01 8.30
CA ILE A 156 -15.77 3.23 7.19
C ILE A 156 -14.56 4.01 7.72
N LEU A 157 -13.37 3.52 7.44
CA LEU A 157 -12.12 4.25 7.66
C LEU A 157 -11.78 5.02 6.40
N LYS A 158 -11.21 6.20 6.56
CA LYS A 158 -10.80 7.06 5.44
C LYS A 158 -9.37 7.52 5.66
N ASN A 159 -8.73 7.96 4.61
CA ASN A 159 -7.36 8.48 4.69
C ASN A 159 -7.31 9.92 5.24
N CYS A 160 -8.42 10.47 5.69
CA CYS A 160 -8.51 11.85 6.22
C CYS A 160 -9.31 11.88 7.51
N GLY A 161 -9.11 12.93 8.30
CA GLY A 161 -9.80 13.11 9.57
C GLY A 161 -8.88 13.13 10.79
N SER A 162 -7.57 13.07 10.58
CA SER A 162 -6.58 13.16 11.67
C SER A 162 -6.77 14.45 12.47
N LYS A 163 -6.51 14.37 13.75
CA LYS A 163 -6.67 15.49 14.70
C LYS A 163 -5.33 15.83 15.34
N GLU A 164 -5.23 17.06 15.81
CA GLU A 164 -4.03 17.50 16.56
C GLU A 164 -3.71 16.52 17.69
N ASP A 165 -2.45 16.19 17.83
CA ASP A 165 -1.88 15.26 18.81
C ASP A 165 -2.18 13.78 18.57
N ASP A 166 -2.86 13.42 17.46
CA ASP A 166 -2.97 12.01 17.07
C ASP A 166 -1.57 11.43 16.82
N VAL A 167 -1.36 10.19 17.25
CA VAL A 167 -0.15 9.43 16.93
C VAL A 167 -0.34 8.68 15.61
N LEU A 168 0.77 8.45 14.91
CA LEU A 168 0.80 7.70 13.66
C LEU A 168 1.46 6.34 13.89
N ILE A 169 0.76 5.27 13.54
CA ILE A 169 1.26 3.88 13.69
C ILE A 169 1.40 3.27 12.29
N LEU A 170 2.60 2.75 12.00
CA LEU A 170 2.90 2.05 10.74
C LEU A 170 3.08 0.56 11.03
N THR A 171 2.48 -0.32 10.24
CA THR A 171 2.41 -1.76 10.55
C THR A 171 3.32 -2.66 9.71
N LYS A 172 4.11 -2.09 8.80
CA LYS A 172 5.17 -2.82 8.07
C LYS A 172 6.35 -1.87 7.84
N PRO A 173 7.57 -2.39 7.77
CA PRO A 173 8.73 -1.55 7.44
C PRO A 173 8.71 -1.12 5.98
N LEU A 174 9.47 -0.07 5.69
CA LEU A 174 9.65 0.48 4.34
C LEU A 174 10.84 -0.16 3.63
N GLY A 175 10.94 0.04 2.33
CA GLY A 175 12.11 -0.34 1.55
C GLY A 175 11.87 -1.41 0.51
N THR A 176 10.63 -1.88 0.32
CA THR A 176 10.35 -2.97 -0.63
C THR A 176 10.70 -2.61 -2.07
N GLY A 177 10.51 -1.34 -2.47
CA GLY A 177 10.86 -0.91 -3.83
C GLY A 177 12.37 -0.96 -4.07
N ILE A 178 13.15 -0.51 -3.09
CA ILE A 178 14.62 -0.57 -3.14
C ILE A 178 15.08 -2.03 -3.19
N ILE A 179 14.50 -2.91 -2.33
CA ILE A 179 14.83 -4.34 -2.33
C ILE A 179 14.50 -4.97 -3.70
N ASN A 180 13.33 -4.68 -4.25
CA ASN A 180 12.92 -5.20 -5.56
C ASN A 180 13.86 -4.73 -6.67
N THR A 181 14.28 -3.47 -6.61
CA THR A 181 15.24 -2.90 -7.58
C THR A 181 16.59 -3.62 -7.49
N ALA A 182 17.10 -3.81 -6.27
CA ALA A 182 18.35 -4.54 -6.05
C ALA A 182 18.22 -6.01 -6.48
N GLY A 183 17.06 -6.62 -6.24
CA GLY A 183 16.77 -8.01 -6.64
C GLY A 183 16.77 -8.16 -8.16
N LYS A 184 16.09 -7.24 -8.87
CA LYS A 184 16.06 -7.24 -10.33
C LYS A 184 17.47 -7.05 -10.92
N GLY A 185 18.30 -6.26 -10.23
CA GLY A 185 19.72 -6.07 -10.61
C GLY A 185 20.65 -7.20 -10.18
N GLU A 186 20.12 -8.25 -9.55
CA GLU A 186 20.91 -9.40 -9.04
C GLU A 186 21.95 -8.99 -7.98
N ILE A 187 21.68 -7.89 -7.25
CA ILE A 187 22.58 -7.35 -6.21
C ILE A 187 22.07 -7.72 -4.81
N ALA A 188 20.75 -7.85 -4.66
CA ALA A 188 20.16 -8.11 -3.34
C ALA A 188 20.61 -9.47 -2.79
N SER A 189 20.91 -9.50 -1.49
CA SER A 189 21.21 -10.75 -0.79
C SER A 189 19.94 -11.62 -0.73
N LYS A 190 20.13 -12.92 -0.54
CA LYS A 190 19.01 -13.85 -0.35
C LYS A 190 18.17 -13.43 0.86
N GLU A 191 18.84 -13.05 1.95
CA GLU A 191 18.19 -12.63 3.20
C GLU A 191 17.33 -11.39 2.98
N ALA A 192 17.83 -10.40 2.25
CA ALA A 192 17.07 -9.18 1.94
C ALA A 192 15.83 -9.51 1.11
N MET A 193 15.97 -10.38 0.11
CA MET A 193 14.84 -10.80 -0.73
C MET A 193 13.80 -11.56 0.10
N GLU A 194 14.23 -12.47 0.96
CA GLU A 194 13.33 -13.24 1.83
C GLU A 194 12.56 -12.32 2.78
N GLU A 195 13.25 -11.32 3.38
CA GLU A 195 12.60 -10.36 4.25
C GLU A 195 11.59 -9.50 3.47
N GLY A 196 11.97 -9.02 2.29
CA GLY A 196 11.06 -8.25 1.43
C GLY A 196 9.81 -9.07 1.06
N ILE A 197 9.99 -10.33 0.67
CA ILE A 197 8.88 -11.25 0.35
C ILE A 197 7.97 -11.46 1.56
N LYS A 198 8.56 -11.71 2.74
CA LYS A 198 7.81 -11.87 3.99
C LYS A 198 6.84 -10.71 4.18
N TRP A 199 7.35 -9.47 4.07
CA TRP A 199 6.52 -8.28 4.30
C TRP A 199 5.51 -8.05 3.19
N MET A 200 5.89 -8.25 1.92
CA MET A 200 4.98 -8.06 0.79
C MET A 200 3.84 -9.09 0.78
N ALA A 201 4.12 -10.34 1.18
CA ALA A 201 3.12 -11.41 1.19
C ALA A 201 2.23 -11.39 2.45
N LEU A 202 2.62 -10.62 3.47
CA LEU A 202 1.85 -10.53 4.73
C LEU A 202 0.58 -9.72 4.49
N LEU A 203 -0.58 -10.31 4.81
CA LEU A 203 -1.88 -9.61 4.70
C LEU A 203 -1.99 -8.50 5.75
N ASN A 204 -2.54 -7.37 5.36
CA ASN A 204 -2.94 -6.32 6.31
C ASN A 204 -4.18 -6.70 7.12
N LYS A 205 -4.73 -7.89 6.90
CA LYS A 205 -5.83 -8.47 7.66
C LYS A 205 -5.57 -8.41 9.17
N TYR A 206 -4.42 -8.91 9.60
CA TYR A 206 -4.13 -9.09 11.04
C TYR A 206 -4.05 -7.75 11.76
N ALA A 207 -3.34 -6.79 11.18
CA ALA A 207 -3.30 -5.43 11.72
C ALA A 207 -4.68 -4.76 11.65
N GLY A 208 -5.37 -4.90 10.52
CA GLY A 208 -6.70 -4.35 10.30
C GLY A 208 -7.73 -4.83 11.31
N GLU A 209 -7.72 -6.14 11.62
CA GLU A 209 -8.62 -6.73 12.62
C GLU A 209 -8.42 -6.15 14.02
N VAL A 210 -7.19 -5.73 14.33
CA VAL A 210 -6.91 -5.07 15.61
C VAL A 210 -7.39 -3.62 15.56
N VAL A 211 -6.90 -2.84 14.59
CA VAL A 211 -7.09 -1.38 14.63
C VAL A 211 -8.57 -0.98 14.51
N ARG A 212 -9.37 -1.72 13.76
CA ARG A 212 -10.80 -1.38 13.60
C ARG A 212 -11.65 -1.55 14.86
N LYS A 213 -11.10 -2.12 15.93
CA LYS A 213 -11.76 -2.20 17.25
C LYS A 213 -11.69 -0.89 18.02
N TYR A 214 -10.82 0.00 17.59
CA TYR A 214 -10.48 1.25 18.29
C TYR A 214 -11.01 2.46 17.51
N ASN A 215 -11.03 3.61 18.17
CA ASN A 215 -11.52 4.85 17.55
C ASN A 215 -10.39 5.50 16.76
N LEU A 216 -10.30 5.18 15.48
CA LEU A 216 -9.32 5.77 14.58
C LEU A 216 -9.85 7.08 14.00
N THR A 217 -8.95 7.99 13.71
CA THR A 217 -9.28 9.25 13.02
C THR A 217 -8.98 9.16 11.53
N ALA A 218 -7.97 8.37 11.13
CA ALA A 218 -7.66 8.14 9.72
C ALA A 218 -6.89 6.83 9.56
N CYS A 219 -6.97 6.26 8.36
CA CYS A 219 -6.26 5.04 7.99
C CYS A 219 -6.05 5.01 6.48
N THR A 220 -4.87 4.55 6.06
CA THR A 220 -4.55 4.25 4.65
C THR A 220 -3.53 3.12 4.64
N ASP A 221 -3.26 2.53 3.48
CA ASP A 221 -2.10 1.64 3.35
C ASP A 221 -0.98 2.36 2.58
N ILE A 222 0.24 1.92 2.77
CA ILE A 222 1.40 2.55 2.13
C ILE A 222 1.80 1.73 0.90
N THR A 223 1.52 2.26 -0.28
CA THR A 223 1.80 1.58 -1.54
C THR A 223 2.67 2.44 -2.46
N GLY A 224 2.31 2.58 -3.72
CA GLY A 224 3.17 3.13 -4.77
C GLY A 224 3.64 4.57 -4.57
N PHE A 225 2.90 5.39 -3.84
CA PHE A 225 3.30 6.80 -3.60
C PHE A 225 4.30 6.95 -2.45
N GLY A 226 4.66 5.84 -1.80
CA GLY A 226 5.60 5.83 -0.68
C GLY A 226 4.99 6.45 0.58
N LEU A 227 5.71 6.38 1.69
CA LEU A 227 5.21 6.95 2.94
C LEU A 227 4.91 8.45 2.79
N MET A 228 5.82 9.18 2.16
CA MET A 228 5.66 10.65 2.04
C MET A 228 4.48 11.04 1.16
N GLY A 229 4.22 10.29 0.08
CA GLY A 229 3.06 10.57 -0.78
C GLY A 229 1.75 10.36 -0.05
N HIS A 230 1.61 9.22 0.64
CA HIS A 230 0.38 8.92 1.38
C HIS A 230 0.18 9.84 2.58
N LEU A 231 1.26 10.21 3.29
CA LEU A 231 1.19 11.23 4.34
C LEU A 231 0.70 12.57 3.79
N ASN A 232 1.15 12.93 2.58
CA ASN A 232 0.71 14.18 1.96
C ASN A 232 -0.80 14.15 1.68
N GLU A 233 -1.31 13.03 1.15
CA GLU A 233 -2.75 12.85 0.92
C GLU A 233 -3.52 12.98 2.24
N MET A 234 -3.05 12.31 3.29
CA MET A 234 -3.67 12.42 4.62
C MET A 234 -3.64 13.85 5.16
N ALA A 235 -2.53 14.57 4.97
CA ALA A 235 -2.37 15.95 5.45
C ALA A 235 -3.35 16.89 4.75
N GLU A 236 -3.46 16.75 3.43
CA GLU A 236 -4.38 17.57 2.64
C GLU A 236 -5.84 17.26 3.00
N GLY A 237 -6.18 15.97 3.07
CA GLY A 237 -7.54 15.55 3.40
C GLY A 237 -7.97 15.93 4.82
N SER A 238 -7.01 15.98 5.77
CA SER A 238 -7.29 16.33 7.18
C SER A 238 -7.12 17.81 7.48
N ASP A 239 -6.55 18.59 6.55
CA ASP A 239 -6.13 19.99 6.77
C ASP A 239 -5.20 20.11 7.99
N MET A 240 -4.22 19.19 8.08
CA MET A 240 -3.28 19.10 9.19
C MET A 240 -1.85 18.98 8.64
N SER A 241 -0.87 18.95 9.55
CA SER A 241 0.52 18.63 9.23
C SER A 241 0.96 17.41 10.07
N TYR A 242 2.03 16.74 9.63
CA TYR A 242 2.57 15.59 10.37
C TYR A 242 4.05 15.81 10.69
N GLU A 243 4.40 15.55 11.93
CA GLU A 243 5.80 15.45 12.39
C GLU A 243 6.18 13.97 12.40
N ILE A 244 7.21 13.62 11.67
CA ILE A 244 7.69 12.24 11.53
C ILE A 244 9.06 12.14 12.19
N TYR A 245 9.23 11.17 13.08
CA TYR A 245 10.46 10.95 13.83
C TYR A 245 11.38 10.01 13.04
N LYS A 246 12.44 10.56 12.47
CA LYS A 246 13.34 9.80 11.57
C LYS A 246 13.94 8.55 12.21
N GLU A 247 14.22 8.62 13.52
CA GLU A 247 14.77 7.47 14.25
C GLU A 247 13.75 6.37 14.50
N CYS A 248 12.45 6.66 14.31
CA CYS A 248 11.36 5.70 14.53
C CYS A 248 10.89 5.02 13.23
N ILE A 249 11.45 5.42 12.09
CA ILE A 249 11.03 4.84 10.80
C ILE A 249 11.55 3.41 10.69
N PRO A 250 10.65 2.41 10.58
CA PRO A 250 11.11 1.04 10.37
C PRO A 250 11.44 0.82 8.89
N TYR A 251 12.52 0.11 8.63
CA TYR A 251 12.90 -0.22 7.25
C TYR A 251 13.59 -1.58 7.20
N ILE A 252 13.52 -2.23 6.04
CA ILE A 252 14.25 -3.47 5.78
C ILE A 252 15.73 -3.13 5.83
N LYS A 253 16.46 -3.80 6.69
CA LYS A 253 17.83 -3.42 7.08
C LYS A 253 18.72 -3.13 5.85
N GLU A 254 18.72 -4.04 4.90
CA GLU A 254 19.59 -3.93 3.72
C GLU A 254 19.17 -2.83 2.75
N ALA A 255 17.92 -2.33 2.85
CA ALA A 255 17.47 -1.21 2.01
C ALA A 255 18.36 0.02 2.20
N LYS A 256 18.90 0.25 3.42
CA LYS A 256 19.83 1.34 3.69
C LYS A 256 21.08 1.23 2.80
N GLU A 257 21.67 0.03 2.76
CA GLU A 257 22.88 -0.21 1.95
C GLU A 257 22.60 0.00 0.46
N TYR A 258 21.49 -0.58 -0.02
CA TYR A 258 21.12 -0.47 -1.44
C TYR A 258 20.77 0.98 -1.83
N ALA A 259 20.12 1.73 -0.94
CA ALA A 259 19.88 3.18 -1.16
C ALA A 259 21.21 3.93 -1.28
N ASN A 260 22.18 3.64 -0.40
CA ASN A 260 23.52 4.25 -0.46
C ASN A 260 24.26 3.89 -1.77
N MET A 261 23.93 2.77 -2.39
CA MET A 261 24.46 2.37 -3.69
C MET A 261 23.72 3.02 -4.86
N GLY A 262 22.67 3.81 -4.58
CA GLY A 262 21.86 4.46 -5.61
C GLY A 262 20.82 3.55 -6.25
N LEU A 263 20.49 2.42 -5.63
CA LEU A 263 19.51 1.46 -6.16
C LEU A 263 18.08 1.89 -5.75
N THR A 264 17.68 3.07 -6.22
CA THR A 264 16.40 3.68 -5.89
C THR A 264 15.50 3.61 -7.13
N PRO A 265 14.28 3.06 -7.02
CA PRO A 265 13.41 2.98 -8.20
C PRO A 265 13.00 4.36 -8.71
N VAL A 266 12.71 4.44 -10.01
CA VAL A 266 12.27 5.69 -10.67
C VAL A 266 11.05 6.28 -9.94
N GLY A 267 10.14 5.42 -9.48
CA GLY A 267 8.95 5.86 -8.74
C GLY A 267 9.27 6.72 -7.51
N ALA A 268 10.41 6.48 -6.84
CA ALA A 268 10.80 7.29 -5.68
C ALA A 268 11.10 8.75 -6.10
N HIS A 269 11.73 8.93 -7.26
CA HIS A 269 12.01 10.28 -7.78
C HIS A 269 10.71 10.98 -8.19
N GLN A 270 9.79 10.25 -8.81
CA GLN A 270 8.47 10.77 -9.20
C GLN A 270 7.66 11.19 -7.96
N ASN A 271 7.68 10.37 -6.92
CA ASN A 271 6.99 10.66 -5.64
C ASN A 271 7.54 11.95 -5.02
N ARG A 272 8.87 12.12 -5.04
CA ARG A 272 9.53 13.31 -4.50
C ARG A 272 9.10 14.57 -5.28
N GLU A 273 9.12 14.52 -6.60
CA GLU A 273 8.73 15.68 -7.42
C GLU A 273 7.25 16.03 -7.25
N TYR A 274 6.38 15.02 -7.10
CA TYR A 274 4.93 15.23 -6.96
C TYR A 274 4.57 16.09 -5.75
N ILE A 275 5.26 15.89 -4.62
CA ILE A 275 4.95 16.65 -3.39
C ILE A 275 6.03 17.71 -3.07
N LYS A 276 6.80 18.10 -4.06
CA LYS A 276 7.87 19.10 -3.91
C LYS A 276 7.32 20.40 -3.33
N GLY A 277 7.99 20.91 -2.30
CA GLY A 277 7.58 22.13 -1.59
C GLY A 277 6.57 21.91 -0.48
N LYS A 278 6.05 20.68 -0.33
CA LYS A 278 5.06 20.37 0.71
C LYS A 278 5.65 19.69 1.93
N TYR A 279 6.96 19.45 1.95
CA TYR A 279 7.63 18.77 3.06
C TYR A 279 8.94 19.47 3.44
N ASN A 280 9.41 19.21 4.66
CA ASN A 280 10.69 19.67 5.18
C ASN A 280 11.43 18.49 5.81
N LEU A 281 12.71 18.34 5.49
CA LEU A 281 13.58 17.28 6.02
C LEU A 281 14.65 17.94 6.90
N GLU A 282 14.63 17.67 8.22
CA GLU A 282 15.58 18.25 9.17
C GLU A 282 16.70 17.25 9.47
N ASN A 283 17.87 17.49 8.86
CA ASN A 283 19.06 16.65 9.04
C ASN A 283 18.77 15.17 8.75
N VAL A 284 18.06 14.92 7.62
CA VAL A 284 17.74 13.55 7.16
C VAL A 284 18.81 13.12 6.17
N GLU A 285 19.43 11.98 6.41
CA GLU A 285 20.44 11.40 5.50
C GLU A 285 19.78 10.98 4.18
N LYS A 286 20.55 11.06 3.10
CA LYS A 286 20.03 10.78 1.74
C LYS A 286 19.41 9.39 1.62
N TRP A 287 20.04 8.37 2.22
CA TRP A 287 19.52 7.00 2.17
C TRP A 287 18.13 6.91 2.82
N LEU A 288 17.92 7.63 3.91
CA LEU A 288 16.63 7.60 4.60
C LEU A 288 15.58 8.38 3.79
N GLU A 289 15.98 9.54 3.21
CA GLU A 289 15.10 10.25 2.27
C GLU A 289 14.64 9.31 1.16
N ASP A 290 15.57 8.53 0.57
CA ASP A 290 15.22 7.60 -0.51
C ASP A 290 14.23 6.53 -0.03
N ILE A 291 14.39 6.01 1.20
CA ILE A 291 13.46 5.05 1.81
C ILE A 291 12.07 5.68 2.03
N LEU A 292 12.02 6.94 2.50
CA LEU A 292 10.76 7.63 2.77
C LEU A 292 9.91 7.83 1.51
N PHE A 293 10.55 8.01 0.35
CA PHE A 293 9.88 8.18 -0.93
C PHE A 293 9.75 6.88 -1.73
N ASP A 294 10.33 5.77 -1.22
CA ASP A 294 10.36 4.48 -1.91
C ASP A 294 8.94 3.95 -2.15
N PRO A 295 8.54 3.66 -3.40
CA PRO A 295 7.23 3.04 -3.64
C PRO A 295 7.19 1.65 -2.99
N GLN A 296 6.16 1.41 -2.18
CA GLN A 296 5.99 0.13 -1.50
C GLN A 296 5.05 -0.76 -2.31
N THR A 297 5.39 -2.03 -2.41
CA THR A 297 4.49 -3.08 -2.91
C THR A 297 3.93 -3.79 -1.68
N SER A 298 2.62 -3.79 -1.55
CA SER A 298 1.93 -4.43 -0.42
C SER A 298 2.48 -3.95 0.94
N GLY A 299 2.57 -2.64 1.11
CA GLY A 299 3.04 -2.05 2.35
C GLY A 299 2.00 -2.15 3.48
N GLY A 300 2.37 -1.62 4.64
CA GLY A 300 1.54 -1.71 5.83
C GLY A 300 0.46 -0.65 5.91
N LEU A 301 -0.41 -0.79 6.91
CA LEU A 301 -1.38 0.25 7.24
C LEU A 301 -0.66 1.40 7.96
N LEU A 302 -1.11 2.60 7.68
CA LEU A 302 -0.74 3.82 8.42
C LEU A 302 -2.01 4.32 9.09
N VAL A 303 -1.99 4.34 10.43
CA VAL A 303 -3.17 4.59 11.25
C VAL A 303 -2.94 5.85 12.07
N SER A 304 -3.95 6.72 12.14
CA SER A 304 -3.96 7.90 12.99
C SER A 304 -5.03 7.74 14.07
N CYS A 305 -4.68 8.03 15.31
CA CYS A 305 -5.59 7.96 16.44
C CYS A 305 -5.03 8.73 17.64
N ASN A 306 -5.88 9.05 18.62
CA ASN A 306 -5.38 9.72 19.82
C ASN A 306 -4.38 8.81 20.57
N GLU A 307 -3.55 9.41 21.40
CA GLU A 307 -2.46 8.72 22.08
C GLU A 307 -2.93 7.51 22.91
N LYS A 308 -4.06 7.65 23.61
CA LYS A 308 -4.62 6.57 24.44
C LYS A 308 -4.98 5.36 23.59
N GLU A 309 -5.71 5.58 22.49
CA GLU A 309 -6.06 4.50 21.55
C GLU A 309 -4.78 3.91 20.95
N GLY A 310 -3.81 4.74 20.61
CA GLY A 310 -2.53 4.28 20.06
C GLY A 310 -1.79 3.34 20.99
N LEU A 311 -1.73 3.67 22.28
CA LEU A 311 -1.09 2.81 23.28
C LEU A 311 -1.83 1.47 23.41
N ASN A 312 -3.16 1.50 23.42
CA ASN A 312 -3.97 0.28 23.49
C ASN A 312 -3.74 -0.60 22.25
N ILE A 313 -3.70 0.01 21.05
CA ILE A 313 -3.42 -0.70 19.79
C ILE A 313 -2.03 -1.36 19.86
N MET A 314 -1.01 -0.60 20.27
CA MET A 314 0.36 -1.12 20.35
C MET A 314 0.46 -2.29 21.35
N ASN A 315 -0.25 -2.21 22.47
CA ASN A 315 -0.29 -3.30 23.45
C ASN A 315 -0.94 -4.56 22.86
N GLU A 316 -2.07 -4.39 22.14
CA GLU A 316 -2.73 -5.55 21.50
C GLU A 316 -1.87 -6.14 20.39
N PHE A 317 -1.20 -5.29 19.59
CA PHE A 317 -0.24 -5.75 18.57
C PHE A 317 0.84 -6.62 19.22
N LYS A 318 1.41 -6.15 20.34
CA LYS A 318 2.45 -6.90 21.06
C LYS A 318 1.94 -8.26 21.53
N GLU A 319 0.73 -8.30 22.10
CA GLU A 319 0.12 -9.56 22.56
C GLU A 319 -0.11 -10.55 21.40
N LYS A 320 -0.36 -10.05 20.21
CA LYS A 320 -0.63 -10.87 19.02
C LYS A 320 0.62 -11.09 18.15
N ASN A 321 1.79 -10.63 18.62
CA ASN A 321 3.05 -10.72 17.86
C ASN A 321 2.97 -10.03 16.49
N ILE A 322 2.26 -8.91 16.41
CA ILE A 322 2.19 -8.06 15.22
C ILE A 322 3.20 -6.92 15.41
N GLU A 323 4.13 -6.80 14.48
CA GLU A 323 5.12 -5.73 14.52
C GLU A 323 4.45 -4.41 14.05
N ALA A 324 4.73 -3.32 14.77
CA ALA A 324 4.23 -1.98 14.42
C ALA A 324 5.06 -0.93 15.13
N TRP A 325 5.03 0.29 14.63
CA TRP A 325 5.87 1.38 15.14
C TRP A 325 5.09 2.69 15.16
N ILE A 326 5.23 3.44 16.26
CA ILE A 326 4.75 4.82 16.30
C ILE A 326 5.83 5.66 15.61
N ILE A 327 5.50 6.26 14.48
CA ILE A 327 6.48 6.95 13.63
C ILE A 327 6.38 8.48 13.69
N GLY A 328 5.35 9.01 14.35
CA GLY A 328 5.16 10.45 14.38
C GLY A 328 3.82 10.83 14.97
N ARG A 329 3.46 12.08 14.75
CA ARG A 329 2.18 12.62 15.26
C ARG A 329 1.62 13.67 14.31
N CYS A 330 0.32 13.91 14.47
CA CYS A 330 -0.41 14.96 13.77
C CYS A 330 -0.26 16.27 14.54
N VAL A 331 -0.04 17.37 13.84
CA VAL A 331 0.07 18.70 14.43
C VAL A 331 -0.78 19.69 13.63
N LYS A 332 -1.04 20.86 14.19
CA LYS A 332 -1.74 21.93 13.48
C LYS A 332 -1.08 22.21 12.13
N LYS A 333 -1.93 22.52 11.15
CA LYS A 333 -1.48 22.89 9.81
C LYS A 333 -0.42 23.99 9.87
N GLY A 334 0.75 23.69 9.35
CA GLY A 334 1.88 24.61 9.27
C GLY A 334 2.22 24.92 7.80
N ASN A 335 3.43 25.41 7.60
CA ASN A 335 3.93 25.75 6.26
C ASN A 335 4.15 24.50 5.38
N TYR A 336 4.40 23.36 6.00
CA TYR A 336 4.64 22.08 5.30
C TYR A 336 3.62 21.05 5.76
N ASN A 337 3.21 20.20 4.83
CA ASN A 337 2.31 19.08 5.15
C ASN A 337 3.04 18.03 6.00
N ILE A 338 4.35 17.87 5.78
CA ILE A 338 5.16 16.84 6.47
C ILE A 338 6.48 17.47 6.92
N ILE A 339 6.86 17.23 8.16
CA ILE A 339 8.16 17.62 8.71
C ILE A 339 8.82 16.34 9.25
N VAL A 340 9.94 15.95 8.67
CA VAL A 340 10.74 14.80 9.17
C VAL A 340 11.89 15.37 9.98
N LYS A 341 12.01 14.97 11.28
CA LYS A 341 13.01 15.55 12.20
C LYS A 341 13.64 14.49 13.11
#